data_fe70ec5523446acdfd2ab3c863e63995
#
_entry.id   fe70ec5523446acdfd2ab3c863e63995
#
_cell.length_a   1.000
_cell.length_b   1.000
_cell.length_c   1.000
_cell.angle_alpha   90.00
_cell.angle_beta   90.00
_cell.angle_gamma   90.00
#
_symmetry.space_group_name_H-M   'P 1'
#
loop_
_entity.id
_entity.type
_entity.pdbx_description
1 polymer ?
#
loop_
_entity_poly.entity_id
_entity_poly.type
_entity_poly.pdbx_seq_one_letter_code
_entity_poly.pdbx_strand_id
1 'polypeptide(L)'
;MRTHWRTGLEDFSDCLLTGLLVALASVPVVTAAPAFAAGCRALDRSRHGIARPLWTTFWADFRQAVRGSVAFGLLGLLAAAMFAVDLDIVGATPGAGVLRPALWLLAGVAAVVAVRTCEVVARGEASWRRAVVTAARETSPGNALLLAGAIGLAVVLVWMLPILAFVIAGPLALAAVATGGRR
;
A
#
# COMPACT_ATOMS: atom_id res chain seq x y z
N MET A 1 17.42 25.97 16.15
CA MET A 1 17.92 24.69 15.58
C MET A 1 17.45 23.43 16.32
N ARG A 2 17.12 23.44 17.59
CA ARG A 2 16.68 22.25 18.36
C ARG A 2 15.25 21.76 18.08
N THR A 3 14.37 22.58 17.53
CA THR A 3 12.97 22.22 17.23
C THR A 3 12.82 21.36 15.97
N HIS A 4 13.68 21.56 14.98
CA HIS A 4 13.60 20.83 13.70
C HIS A 4 13.97 19.33 13.82
N TRP A 5 14.86 18.97 14.74
CA TRP A 5 15.24 17.57 14.98
C TRP A 5 14.16 16.79 15.74
N ARG A 6 13.43 17.46 16.64
CA ARG A 6 12.34 16.83 17.41
C ARG A 6 11.17 16.49 16.52
N THR A 7 10.76 17.40 15.62
CA THR A 7 9.69 17.12 14.65
C THR A 7 10.08 15.99 13.71
N GLY A 8 11.32 15.93 13.22
CA GLY A 8 11.77 14.83 12.37
C GLY A 8 11.79 13.47 13.07
N LEU A 9 12.14 13.43 14.37
CA LEU A 9 12.11 12.18 15.16
C LEU A 9 10.67 11.75 15.50
N GLU A 10 9.78 12.69 15.76
CA GLU A 10 8.35 12.42 15.99
C GLU A 10 7.70 11.88 14.72
N ASP A 11 7.93 12.53 13.56
CA ASP A 11 7.43 12.06 12.26
C ASP A 11 7.96 10.66 11.90
N PHE A 12 9.23 10.40 12.21
CA PHE A 12 9.84 9.10 11.97
C PHE A 12 9.26 8.01 12.88
N SER A 13 9.06 8.31 14.16
CA SER A 13 8.45 7.37 15.11
C SER A 13 6.99 7.06 14.74
N ASP A 14 6.24 8.06 14.31
CA ASP A 14 4.86 7.90 13.84
C ASP A 14 4.79 7.04 12.56
N CYS A 15 5.73 7.23 11.65
CA CYS A 15 5.84 6.42 10.44
C CYS A 15 6.16 4.95 10.78
N LEU A 16 7.10 4.69 11.69
CA LEU A 16 7.43 3.34 12.14
C LEU A 16 6.26 2.67 12.88
N LEU A 17 5.62 3.40 13.79
CA LEU A 17 4.48 2.88 14.54
C LEU A 17 3.32 2.56 13.61
N THR A 18 3.02 3.44 12.64
CA THR A 18 2.01 3.19 11.63
C THR A 18 2.35 1.98 10.78
N GLY A 19 3.61 1.83 10.36
CA GLY A 19 4.08 0.65 9.62
C GLY A 19 3.90 -0.64 10.40
N LEU A 20 4.23 -0.63 11.70
CA LEU A 20 4.04 -1.78 12.58
C LEU A 20 2.55 -2.14 12.75
N LEU A 21 1.69 -1.14 12.92
CA LEU A 21 0.23 -1.35 13.03
C LEU A 21 -0.35 -1.92 11.75
N VAL A 22 0.05 -1.38 10.59
CA VAL A 22 -0.35 -1.90 9.28
C VAL A 22 0.10 -3.34 9.10
N ALA A 23 1.37 -3.66 9.44
CA ALA A 23 1.89 -5.02 9.34
C ALA A 23 1.13 -5.99 10.24
N LEU A 24 0.86 -5.61 11.49
CA LEU A 24 0.09 -6.42 12.44
C LEU A 24 -1.34 -6.66 11.97
N ALA A 25 -2.00 -5.62 11.47
CA ALA A 25 -3.36 -5.72 10.95
C ALA A 25 -3.44 -6.43 9.60
N SER A 26 -2.31 -6.60 8.90
CA SER A 26 -2.20 -7.32 7.62
C SER A 26 -1.91 -8.81 7.76
N VAL A 27 -1.76 -9.33 8.98
CA VAL A 27 -1.53 -10.76 9.23
C VAL A 27 -2.57 -11.64 8.53
N PRO A 28 -3.88 -11.34 8.57
CA PRO A 28 -4.81 -11.91 7.61
C PRO A 28 -4.67 -11.15 6.28
N VAL A 29 -4.15 -11.79 5.25
CA VAL A 29 -3.88 -11.18 3.91
C VAL A 29 -5.08 -10.39 3.35
N VAL A 30 -6.30 -10.86 3.64
CA VAL A 30 -7.56 -10.20 3.23
C VAL A 30 -7.72 -8.79 3.85
N THR A 31 -7.12 -8.54 5.00
CA THR A 31 -7.18 -7.26 5.70
C THR A 31 -6.02 -6.31 5.38
N ALA A 32 -5.10 -6.73 4.51
CA ALA A 32 -3.95 -5.90 4.12
C ALA A 32 -4.36 -4.57 3.46
N ALA A 33 -5.36 -4.61 2.55
CA ALA A 33 -5.85 -3.41 1.88
C ALA A 33 -6.49 -2.38 2.85
N PRO A 34 -7.44 -2.76 3.74
CA PRO A 34 -7.99 -1.82 4.72
C PRO A 34 -6.96 -1.38 5.76
N ALA A 35 -6.01 -2.25 6.15
CA ALA A 35 -4.92 -1.87 7.05
C ALA A 35 -4.04 -0.79 6.42
N PHE A 36 -3.68 -0.95 5.15
CA PHE A 36 -2.90 0.04 4.42
C PHE A 36 -3.66 1.37 4.24
N ALA A 37 -4.95 1.32 3.92
CA ALA A 37 -5.79 2.53 3.82
C ALA A 37 -5.90 3.28 5.16
N ALA A 38 -6.02 2.55 6.28
CA ALA A 38 -5.99 3.14 7.63
C ALA A 38 -4.63 3.77 7.94
N GLY A 39 -3.53 3.13 7.53
CA GLY A 39 -2.17 3.66 7.64
C GLY A 39 -1.98 4.97 6.87
N CYS A 40 -2.47 5.03 5.62
CA CYS A 40 -2.45 6.26 4.82
C CYS A 40 -3.22 7.41 5.50
N ARG A 41 -4.40 7.15 6.08
CA ARG A 41 -5.17 8.15 6.84
C ARG A 41 -4.44 8.62 8.10
N ALA A 42 -3.79 7.71 8.82
CA ALA A 42 -3.02 8.04 10.02
C ALA A 42 -1.85 8.96 9.69
N LEU A 43 -1.08 8.63 8.66
CA LEU A 43 0.06 9.44 8.20
C LEU A 43 -0.37 10.80 7.62
N ASP A 44 -1.48 10.85 6.89
CA ASP A 44 -2.02 12.12 6.38
C ASP A 44 -2.39 13.07 7.50
N ARG A 45 -3.02 12.57 8.58
CA ARG A 45 -3.33 13.36 9.77
C ARG A 45 -2.08 13.84 10.53
N SER A 46 -1.08 12.96 10.68
CA SER A 46 0.18 13.33 11.31
C SER A 46 0.85 14.48 10.55
N ARG A 47 0.86 14.43 9.22
CA ARG A 47 1.41 15.50 8.36
C ARG A 47 0.66 16.84 8.51
N HIS A 48 -0.63 16.81 8.82
CA HIS A 48 -1.44 18.03 9.05
C HIS A 48 -1.41 18.48 10.51
N GLY A 49 -0.55 17.90 11.35
CA GLY A 49 -0.38 18.32 12.75
C GLY A 49 -1.58 18.03 13.66
N ILE A 50 -2.46 17.10 13.26
CA ILE A 50 -3.62 16.72 14.08
C ILE A 50 -3.17 15.70 15.11
N ALA A 51 -2.78 16.18 16.28
CA ALA A 51 -2.35 15.38 17.43
C ALA A 51 -3.53 14.57 17.99
N ARG A 52 -3.70 13.33 17.53
CA ARG A 52 -4.59 12.33 18.13
C ARG A 52 -3.81 11.06 18.40
N PRO A 53 -4.18 10.28 19.44
CA PRO A 53 -3.50 9.00 19.72
C PRO A 53 -3.61 8.08 18.51
N LEU A 54 -2.47 7.78 17.88
CA LEU A 54 -2.36 6.98 16.66
C LEU A 54 -3.05 5.61 16.79
N TRP A 55 -2.89 4.96 17.96
CA TRP A 55 -3.46 3.65 18.21
C TRP A 55 -5.00 3.64 18.08
N THR A 56 -5.69 4.54 18.76
CA THR A 56 -7.18 4.54 18.78
C THR A 56 -7.76 4.97 17.44
N THR A 57 -7.13 5.95 16.80
CA THR A 57 -7.59 6.45 15.49
C THR A 57 -7.34 5.43 14.38
N PHE A 58 -6.20 4.74 14.40
CA PHE A 58 -5.90 3.67 13.44
C PHE A 58 -6.96 2.56 13.49
N TRP A 59 -7.29 2.04 14.70
CA TRP A 59 -8.28 0.99 14.83
C TRP A 59 -9.71 1.42 14.45
N ALA A 60 -10.06 2.69 14.69
CA ALA A 60 -11.35 3.23 14.24
C ALA A 60 -11.43 3.28 12.71
N ASP A 61 -10.39 3.81 12.05
CA ASP A 61 -10.29 3.86 10.59
C ASP A 61 -10.23 2.47 9.97
N PHE A 62 -9.48 1.56 10.58
CA PHE A 62 -9.37 0.18 10.13
C PHE A 62 -10.73 -0.51 10.14
N ARG A 63 -11.47 -0.43 11.24
CA ARG A 63 -12.84 -1.01 11.34
C ARG A 63 -13.79 -0.42 10.30
N GLN A 64 -13.68 0.87 10.04
CA GLN A 64 -14.48 1.53 9.00
C GLN A 64 -14.10 1.03 7.61
N ALA A 65 -12.81 0.92 7.31
CA ALA A 65 -12.30 0.45 6.03
C ALA A 65 -12.63 -1.02 5.77
N VAL A 66 -12.57 -1.88 6.79
CA VAL A 66 -12.86 -3.33 6.67
C VAL A 66 -14.28 -3.59 6.19
N ARG A 67 -15.26 -2.82 6.66
CA ARG A 67 -16.68 -3.06 6.32
C ARG A 67 -16.99 -3.05 4.82
N GLY A 68 -16.19 -2.35 4.00
CA GLY A 68 -16.37 -2.30 2.54
C GLY A 68 -15.31 -3.02 1.73
N SER A 69 -14.24 -3.49 2.37
CA SER A 69 -13.03 -4.00 1.68
C SER A 69 -12.95 -5.52 1.56
N VAL A 70 -13.82 -6.27 2.23
CA VAL A 70 -13.73 -7.76 2.25
C VAL A 70 -13.77 -8.33 0.83
N ALA A 71 -14.69 -7.84 -0.01
CA ALA A 71 -14.76 -8.26 -1.40
C ALA A 71 -13.50 -7.88 -2.21
N PHE A 72 -12.95 -6.68 -1.94
CA PHE A 72 -11.73 -6.21 -2.59
C PHE A 72 -10.50 -7.03 -2.14
N GLY A 73 -10.40 -7.31 -0.84
CA GLY A 73 -9.33 -8.15 -0.28
C GLY A 73 -9.39 -9.59 -0.78
N LEU A 74 -10.59 -10.17 -0.87
CA LEU A 74 -10.81 -11.51 -1.41
C LEU A 74 -10.46 -11.58 -2.91
N LEU A 75 -10.86 -10.57 -3.68
CA LEU A 75 -10.51 -10.46 -5.10
C LEU A 75 -8.99 -10.33 -5.29
N GLY A 76 -8.33 -9.54 -4.45
CA GLY A 76 -6.87 -9.40 -4.46
C GLY A 76 -6.16 -10.73 -4.13
N LEU A 77 -6.66 -11.48 -3.15
CA LEU A 77 -6.13 -12.78 -2.79
C LEU A 77 -6.31 -13.80 -3.95
N LEU A 78 -7.49 -13.80 -4.57
CA LEU A 78 -7.76 -14.65 -5.73
C LEU A 78 -6.85 -14.30 -6.90
N ALA A 79 -6.68 -13.01 -7.19
CA ALA A 79 -5.77 -12.55 -8.25
C ALA A 79 -4.31 -12.95 -7.97
N ALA A 80 -3.86 -12.86 -6.72
CA ALA A 80 -2.53 -13.29 -6.32
C ALA A 80 -2.35 -14.83 -6.46
N ALA A 81 -3.36 -15.61 -6.09
CA ALA A 81 -3.35 -17.06 -6.26
C ALA A 81 -3.31 -17.46 -7.74
N MET A 82 -4.14 -16.83 -8.57
CA MET A 82 -4.12 -17.04 -10.03
C MET A 82 -2.77 -16.67 -10.64
N PHE A 83 -2.20 -15.54 -10.21
CA PHE A 83 -0.87 -15.13 -10.67
C PHE A 83 0.23 -16.13 -10.29
N ALA A 84 0.17 -16.72 -9.09
CA ALA A 84 1.12 -17.75 -8.68
C ALA A 84 1.02 -19.01 -9.57
N VAL A 85 -0.21 -19.45 -9.86
CA VAL A 85 -0.46 -20.57 -10.76
C VAL A 85 0.02 -20.27 -12.18
N ASP A 86 -0.23 -19.07 -12.70
CA ASP A 86 0.22 -18.65 -14.03
C ASP A 86 1.76 -18.65 -14.12
N LEU A 87 2.46 -18.22 -13.05
CA LEU A 87 3.92 -18.28 -13.01
C LEU A 87 4.48 -19.70 -13.07
N ASP A 88 3.82 -20.65 -12.39
CA ASP A 88 4.21 -22.06 -12.41
C ASP A 88 3.98 -22.67 -13.81
N ILE A 89 2.82 -22.42 -14.42
CA ILE A 89 2.48 -22.89 -15.75
C ILE A 89 3.45 -22.34 -16.81
N VAL A 90 3.68 -21.01 -16.78
CA VAL A 90 4.59 -20.35 -17.71
C VAL A 90 6.02 -20.85 -17.53
N GLY A 91 6.40 -21.20 -16.30
CA GLY A 91 7.73 -21.76 -16.02
C GLY A 91 8.01 -23.08 -16.75
N ALA A 92 6.97 -23.84 -17.08
CA ALA A 92 7.05 -25.14 -17.74
C ALA A 92 6.90 -25.07 -19.27
N THR A 93 6.60 -23.88 -19.85
CA THR A 93 6.33 -23.74 -21.29
C THR A 93 7.51 -23.20 -22.10
N PRO A 94 7.72 -23.67 -23.33
CA PRO A 94 8.68 -23.07 -24.25
C PRO A 94 8.20 -21.65 -24.61
N GLY A 95 8.97 -20.60 -24.29
CA GLY A 95 8.58 -19.19 -24.43
C GLY A 95 8.51 -18.40 -23.11
N ALA A 96 8.82 -19.03 -22.00
CA ALA A 96 8.85 -18.42 -20.66
C ALA A 96 9.67 -17.11 -20.59
N GLY A 97 10.67 -16.92 -21.45
CA GLY A 97 11.54 -15.75 -21.47
C GLY A 97 10.82 -14.43 -21.75
N VAL A 98 9.72 -14.44 -22.51
CA VAL A 98 8.92 -13.24 -22.83
C VAL A 98 7.68 -13.16 -21.93
N LEU A 99 7.04 -14.29 -21.66
CA LEU A 99 5.81 -14.33 -20.86
C LEU A 99 6.06 -13.94 -19.39
N ARG A 100 7.13 -14.41 -18.77
CA ARG A 100 7.46 -14.09 -17.38
C ARG A 100 7.59 -12.59 -17.12
N PRO A 101 8.41 -11.82 -17.88
CA PRO A 101 8.49 -10.38 -17.65
C PRO A 101 7.17 -9.67 -17.91
N ALA A 102 6.36 -10.12 -18.89
CA ALA A 102 5.03 -9.57 -19.13
C ALA A 102 4.08 -9.78 -17.95
N LEU A 103 4.07 -10.97 -17.34
CA LEU A 103 3.29 -11.25 -16.14
C LEU A 103 3.75 -10.39 -14.96
N TRP A 104 5.06 -10.24 -14.73
CA TRP A 104 5.58 -9.36 -13.68
C TRP A 104 5.21 -7.90 -13.91
N LEU A 105 5.21 -7.45 -15.15
CA LEU A 105 4.80 -6.09 -15.51
C LEU A 105 3.31 -5.88 -15.22
N LEU A 106 2.46 -6.86 -15.56
CA LEU A 106 1.03 -6.83 -15.25
C LEU A 106 0.78 -6.81 -13.73
N ALA A 107 1.50 -7.65 -12.98
CA ALA A 107 1.43 -7.66 -11.52
C ALA A 107 1.88 -6.33 -10.91
N GLY A 108 2.93 -5.71 -11.45
CA GLY A 108 3.39 -4.39 -11.03
C GLY A 108 2.33 -3.31 -11.27
N VAL A 109 1.70 -3.29 -12.43
CA VAL A 109 0.59 -2.35 -12.72
C VAL A 109 -0.59 -2.59 -11.77
N ALA A 110 -0.97 -3.85 -11.55
CA ALA A 110 -2.04 -4.18 -10.61
C ALA A 110 -1.71 -3.73 -9.17
N ALA A 111 -0.47 -3.91 -8.72
CA ALA A 111 0.00 -3.47 -7.40
C ALA A 111 -0.05 -1.93 -7.28
N VAL A 112 0.39 -1.20 -8.29
CA VAL A 112 0.29 0.28 -8.32
C VAL A 112 -1.16 0.73 -8.21
N VAL A 113 -2.06 0.13 -8.99
CA VAL A 113 -3.50 0.46 -8.93
C VAL A 113 -4.08 0.11 -7.57
N ALA A 114 -3.70 -1.02 -6.97
CA ALA A 114 -4.16 -1.41 -5.64
C ALA A 114 -3.72 -0.42 -4.55
N VAL A 115 -2.45 0.00 -4.53
CA VAL A 115 -1.93 1.00 -3.58
C VAL A 115 -2.62 2.34 -3.77
N ARG A 116 -2.83 2.78 -5.01
CA ARG A 116 -3.58 4.01 -5.33
C ARG A 116 -5.03 3.93 -4.89
N THR A 117 -5.68 2.79 -5.07
CA THR A 117 -7.05 2.57 -4.59
C THR A 117 -7.14 2.75 -3.08
N CYS A 118 -6.19 2.20 -2.32
CA CYS A 118 -6.14 2.38 -0.87
C CYS A 118 -5.97 3.86 -0.48
N GLU A 119 -5.16 4.62 -1.23
CA GLU A 119 -4.98 6.06 -1.02
C GLU A 119 -6.27 6.85 -1.29
N VAL A 120 -6.98 6.57 -2.40
CA VAL A 120 -8.26 7.21 -2.73
C VAL A 120 -9.31 6.92 -1.67
N VAL A 121 -9.38 5.69 -1.18
CA VAL A 121 -10.25 5.31 -0.04
C VAL A 121 -9.83 6.06 1.23
N ALA A 122 -8.53 6.24 1.47
CA ALA A 122 -8.04 6.99 2.61
C ALA A 122 -8.46 8.46 2.57
N ARG A 123 -8.60 9.06 1.39
CA ARG A 123 -9.11 10.43 1.22
C ARG A 123 -10.62 10.60 1.46
N GLY A 124 -11.34 9.52 1.73
CA GLY A 124 -12.76 9.57 2.10
C GLY A 124 -13.73 8.99 1.07
N GLU A 125 -13.25 8.41 -0.04
CA GLU A 125 -14.12 7.70 -0.98
C GLU A 125 -14.73 6.46 -0.30
N ALA A 126 -16.05 6.45 -0.16
CA ALA A 126 -16.75 5.39 0.57
C ALA A 126 -16.86 4.08 -0.22
N SER A 127 -16.68 4.14 -1.56
CA SER A 127 -16.88 2.99 -2.46
C SER A 127 -15.58 2.51 -3.05
N TRP A 128 -15.14 1.30 -2.68
CA TRP A 128 -13.94 0.66 -3.23
C TRP A 128 -13.96 0.53 -4.76
N ARG A 129 -15.14 0.26 -5.36
CA ARG A 129 -15.29 0.17 -6.82
C ARG A 129 -15.01 1.51 -7.51
N ARG A 130 -15.53 2.62 -6.94
CA ARG A 130 -15.25 3.96 -7.47
C ARG A 130 -13.79 4.32 -7.27
N ALA A 131 -13.21 3.99 -6.11
CA ALA A 131 -11.82 4.25 -5.81
C ALA A 131 -10.87 3.59 -6.82
N VAL A 132 -11.15 2.35 -7.27
CA VAL A 132 -10.36 1.68 -8.32
C VAL A 132 -10.42 2.46 -9.64
N VAL A 133 -11.62 2.86 -10.08
CA VAL A 133 -11.78 3.60 -11.33
C VAL A 133 -11.11 4.98 -11.26
N THR A 134 -11.26 5.66 -10.14
CA THR A 134 -10.63 6.97 -9.88
C THR A 134 -9.10 6.80 -9.85
N ALA A 135 -8.59 5.82 -9.13
CA ALA A 135 -7.16 5.51 -9.08
C ALA A 135 -6.58 5.24 -10.47
N ALA A 136 -7.25 4.44 -11.28
CA ALA A 136 -6.79 4.12 -12.63
C ALA A 136 -6.78 5.34 -13.56
N ARG A 137 -7.77 6.24 -13.42
CA ARG A 137 -7.88 7.45 -14.26
C ARG A 137 -6.93 8.57 -13.82
N GLU A 138 -6.73 8.72 -12.52
CA GLU A 138 -5.95 9.83 -11.96
C GLU A 138 -4.44 9.55 -11.88
N THR A 139 -4.01 8.31 -12.15
CA THR A 139 -2.59 7.96 -12.07
C THR A 139 -1.86 8.54 -13.29
N SER A 140 -1.12 9.63 -13.06
CA SER A 140 -0.20 10.15 -14.09
C SER A 140 0.98 9.19 -14.28
N PRO A 141 1.56 9.09 -15.49
CA PRO A 141 2.65 8.15 -15.76
C PRO A 141 3.88 8.38 -14.86
N GLY A 142 4.18 9.63 -14.50
CA GLY A 142 5.27 9.95 -13.58
C GLY A 142 5.04 9.43 -12.16
N ASN A 143 3.82 9.61 -11.64
CA ASN A 143 3.46 9.10 -10.31
C ASN A 143 3.38 7.55 -10.29
N ALA A 144 2.92 6.94 -11.39
CA ALA A 144 2.92 5.49 -11.54
C ALA A 144 4.34 4.92 -11.47
N LEU A 145 5.30 5.58 -12.13
CA LEU A 145 6.69 5.14 -12.19
C LEU A 145 7.39 5.26 -10.83
N LEU A 146 7.15 6.36 -10.11
CA LEU A 146 7.66 6.54 -8.74
C LEU A 146 7.11 5.49 -7.78
N LEU A 147 5.80 5.21 -7.85
CA LEU A 147 5.15 4.24 -7.01
C LEU A 147 5.59 2.81 -7.35
N ALA A 148 5.73 2.49 -8.64
CA ALA A 148 6.28 1.21 -9.09
C ALA A 148 7.73 1.01 -8.59
N GLY A 149 8.55 2.05 -8.63
CA GLY A 149 9.90 2.04 -8.06
C GLY A 149 9.89 1.79 -6.55
N ALA A 150 9.01 2.45 -5.81
CA ALA A 150 8.86 2.26 -4.37
C ALA A 150 8.38 0.83 -4.03
N ILE A 151 7.42 0.29 -4.78
CA ILE A 151 6.94 -1.08 -4.62
C ILE A 151 8.06 -2.08 -4.96
N GLY A 152 8.77 -1.87 -6.07
CA GLY A 152 9.90 -2.72 -6.46
C GLY A 152 11.01 -2.75 -5.41
N LEU A 153 11.38 -1.59 -4.88
CA LEU A 153 12.34 -1.48 -3.78
C LEU A 153 11.84 -2.20 -2.53
N ALA A 154 10.56 -2.03 -2.17
CA ALA A 154 9.96 -2.71 -1.04
C ALA A 154 9.99 -4.24 -1.20
N VAL A 155 9.66 -4.76 -2.39
CA VAL A 155 9.73 -6.20 -2.69
C VAL A 155 11.15 -6.73 -2.56
N VAL A 156 12.15 -6.03 -3.10
CA VAL A 156 13.56 -6.42 -2.99
C VAL A 156 14.02 -6.44 -1.54
N LEU A 157 13.65 -5.42 -0.76
CA LEU A 157 13.99 -5.33 0.66
C LEU A 157 13.34 -6.44 1.49
N VAL A 158 12.07 -6.76 1.23
CA VAL A 158 11.35 -7.86 1.90
C VAL A 158 11.98 -9.20 1.54
N TRP A 159 12.41 -9.38 0.30
CA TRP A 159 13.05 -10.62 -0.15
C TRP A 159 14.43 -10.83 0.46
N MET A 160 15.17 -9.72 0.64
CA MET A 160 16.51 -9.74 1.26
C MET A 160 16.47 -9.89 2.78
N LEU A 161 15.49 -9.24 3.43
CA LEU A 161 15.35 -9.24 4.90
C LEU A 161 13.88 -9.37 5.30
N PRO A 162 13.37 -10.58 5.55
CA PRO A 162 11.97 -10.78 5.92
C PRO A 162 11.55 -10.01 7.19
N ILE A 163 12.49 -9.67 8.07
CA ILE A 163 12.26 -8.83 9.25
C ILE A 163 11.89 -7.38 8.86
N LEU A 164 12.39 -6.89 7.72
CA LEU A 164 12.10 -5.54 7.24
C LEU A 164 10.67 -5.40 6.68
N ALA A 165 9.97 -6.48 6.38
CA ALA A 165 8.57 -6.44 5.92
C ALA A 165 7.67 -5.66 6.88
N PHE A 166 7.95 -5.76 8.19
CA PHE A 166 7.21 -5.03 9.23
C PHE A 166 7.48 -3.52 9.24
N VAL A 167 8.60 -3.08 8.72
CA VAL A 167 9.03 -1.67 8.72
C VAL A 167 8.64 -0.93 7.43
N ILE A 168 8.57 -1.64 6.30
CA ILE A 168 8.40 -1.05 4.96
C ILE A 168 6.98 -0.52 4.71
N ALA A 169 5.96 -1.06 5.39
CA ALA A 169 4.58 -0.62 5.21
C ALA A 169 4.38 0.88 5.49
N GLY A 170 5.11 1.45 6.46
CA GLY A 170 5.07 2.89 6.77
C GLY A 170 5.60 3.77 5.63
N PRO A 171 6.88 3.61 5.21
CA PRO A 171 7.45 4.36 4.09
C PRO A 171 6.66 4.21 2.79
N LEU A 172 6.09 3.03 2.49
CA LEU A 172 5.28 2.82 1.30
C LEU A 172 3.96 3.63 1.36
N ALA A 173 3.29 3.67 2.51
CA ALA A 173 2.12 4.49 2.73
C ALA A 173 2.45 5.99 2.60
N LEU A 174 3.61 6.40 3.11
CA LEU A 174 4.09 7.78 3.00
C LEU A 174 4.40 8.16 1.54
N ALA A 175 5.00 7.27 0.77
CA ALA A 175 5.25 7.47 -0.66
C ALA A 175 3.94 7.61 -1.45
N ALA A 176 2.92 6.81 -1.12
CA ALA A 176 1.60 6.89 -1.74
C ALA A 176 0.95 8.27 -1.48
N VAL A 177 0.96 8.73 -0.22
CA VAL A 177 0.40 10.03 0.18
C VAL A 177 1.19 11.19 -0.45
N ALA A 178 2.52 11.12 -0.51
CA ALA A 178 3.37 12.15 -1.08
C ALA A 178 3.15 12.33 -2.61
N THR A 179 2.84 11.26 -3.31
CA THR A 179 2.57 11.31 -4.76
C THR A 179 1.17 11.81 -5.08
N GLY A 180 0.22 11.69 -4.14
CA GLY A 180 -1.15 12.17 -4.31
C GLY A 180 -1.36 13.65 -4.04
N GLY A 181 -0.51 14.27 -3.21
CA GLY A 181 -0.62 15.69 -2.83
C GLY A 181 -0.04 16.70 -3.82
N ARG A 182 0.46 16.27 -4.99
CA ARG A 182 1.10 17.13 -6.00
C ARG A 182 0.13 17.71 -7.05
N ARG A 183 -1.12 17.94 -6.66
CA ARG A 183 -2.09 18.65 -7.53
C ARG A 183 -2.51 19.95 -6.91
#